data_f8611431a80a152c0a6634cc7f65782f
#
_entry.id   f8611431a80a152c0a6634cc7f65782f
#
_cell.length_a   1.000
_cell.length_b   1.000
_cell.length_c   1.000
_cell.angle_alpha   90.00
_cell.angle_beta   90.00
_cell.angle_gamma   90.00
#
_symmetry.space_group_name_H-M   'P 1'
#
loop_
_entity.id
_entity.type
_entity.pdbx_description
1 polymer ?
#
loop_
_entity_poly.entity_id
_entity_poly.type
_entity_poly.pdbx_seq_one_letter_code
_entity_poly.pdbx_strand_id
1 'polypeptide(L)'
;MAQYPDAFGLSVTVADMDAARSFYTSLYPHDHVSEGVFAGINYISVMRDGETLVNIFQKSEGNPLAAIFPTLKVDSVSAYEEKIKGLGGSVLIPSSHCPCTQAPFAVCVDVSGNQFMIKQPKGN
;
A
#
# COMPACT_ATOMS: atom_id res chain seq x y z
N MET A 1 -2.06 -19.96 12.03
CA MET A 1 -0.94 -19.58 11.14
C MET A 1 -1.47 -18.86 9.91
N ALA A 2 -0.87 -17.73 9.61
CA ALA A 2 -1.30 -16.95 8.46
C ALA A 2 -0.85 -17.61 7.16
N GLN A 3 -1.72 -17.56 6.14
CA GLN A 3 -1.38 -17.98 4.79
C GLN A 3 -1.15 -16.74 3.93
N TYR A 4 -0.12 -16.77 3.13
CA TYR A 4 0.22 -15.64 2.27
C TYR A 4 0.13 -16.03 0.80
N PRO A 5 -0.29 -15.11 -0.08
CA PRO A 5 -0.72 -13.76 0.28
C PRO A 5 -2.09 -13.78 0.93
N ASP A 6 -2.35 -12.76 1.76
CA ASP A 6 -3.63 -12.60 2.43
C ASP A 6 -4.21 -11.24 2.02
N ALA A 7 -5.52 -11.17 1.78
CA ALA A 7 -6.17 -9.92 1.42
C ALA A 7 -6.17 -8.99 2.63
N PHE A 8 -5.78 -7.73 2.42
CA PHE A 8 -5.55 -6.86 3.53
C PHE A 8 -5.53 -5.39 3.13
N GLY A 9 -6.56 -4.67 3.49
CA GLY A 9 -6.57 -3.24 3.33
C GLY A 9 -6.82 -2.73 1.91
N LEU A 10 -6.85 -1.44 1.81
CA LEU A 10 -7.24 -0.71 0.62
C LEU A 10 -6.30 0.48 0.43
N SER A 11 -5.99 0.81 -0.81
CA SER A 11 -5.29 2.04 -1.14
C SER A 11 -6.13 2.86 -2.09
N VAL A 12 -6.17 4.18 -1.87
CA VAL A 12 -6.89 5.12 -2.72
C VAL A 12 -5.99 6.29 -3.07
N THR A 13 -6.18 6.86 -4.26
CA THR A 13 -5.45 8.04 -4.70
C THR A 13 -6.47 9.15 -4.87
N VAL A 14 -6.28 10.26 -4.15
CA VAL A 14 -7.28 11.32 -4.03
C VAL A 14 -6.68 12.68 -4.32
N ALA A 15 -7.51 13.61 -4.81
CA ALA A 15 -7.09 14.98 -5.05
C ALA A 15 -7.08 15.81 -3.77
N ASP A 16 -8.07 15.59 -2.90
CA ASP A 16 -8.23 16.34 -1.64
C ASP A 16 -7.89 15.44 -0.46
N MET A 17 -6.68 15.59 0.05
CA MET A 17 -6.18 14.76 1.16
C MET A 17 -6.96 15.00 2.45
N ASP A 18 -7.34 16.24 2.74
CA ASP A 18 -8.06 16.56 3.98
C ASP A 18 -9.46 15.96 3.97
N ALA A 19 -10.17 16.05 2.85
CA ALA A 19 -11.50 15.45 2.72
C ALA A 19 -11.43 13.93 2.85
N ALA A 20 -10.45 13.30 2.21
CA ALA A 20 -10.26 11.85 2.29
C ALA A 20 -9.89 11.41 3.69
N ARG A 21 -9.00 12.15 4.36
CA ARG A 21 -8.62 11.87 5.75
C ARG A 21 -9.86 11.87 6.64
N SER A 22 -10.68 12.91 6.55
CA SER A 22 -11.90 13.01 7.35
C SER A 22 -12.86 11.87 7.07
N PHE A 23 -13.04 11.52 5.80
CA PHE A 23 -13.93 10.44 5.40
C PHE A 23 -13.47 9.08 5.96
N TYR A 24 -12.22 8.72 5.71
CA TYR A 24 -11.72 7.39 6.08
C TYR A 24 -11.48 7.23 7.57
N THR A 25 -11.08 8.29 8.28
CA THR A 25 -10.95 8.22 9.75
C THR A 25 -12.31 8.15 10.44
N SER A 26 -13.36 8.64 9.79
CA SER A 26 -14.73 8.50 10.31
C SER A 26 -15.32 7.15 9.97
N LEU A 27 -14.95 6.59 8.82
CA LEU A 27 -15.47 5.32 8.33
C LEU A 27 -14.89 4.13 9.10
N TYR A 28 -13.58 4.16 9.34
CA TYR A 28 -12.87 3.04 9.97
C TYR A 28 -12.64 3.29 11.46
N PRO A 29 -13.06 2.35 12.33
CA PRO A 29 -12.54 2.35 13.70
C PRO A 29 -11.02 2.20 13.65
N HIS A 30 -10.30 3.17 14.20
CA HIS A 30 -8.84 3.21 14.12
C HIS A 30 -8.26 3.71 15.44
N ASP A 31 -6.98 3.47 15.66
CA ASP A 31 -6.28 3.95 16.84
C ASP A 31 -5.07 4.82 16.49
N HIS A 32 -4.69 4.87 15.22
CA HIS A 32 -3.51 5.63 14.81
C HIS A 32 -3.63 6.10 13.36
N VAL A 33 -3.13 7.30 13.11
CA VAL A 33 -3.01 7.85 11.76
C VAL A 33 -1.58 8.31 11.59
N SER A 34 -0.91 7.84 10.56
CA SER A 34 0.46 8.24 10.25
C SER A 34 0.52 8.89 8.88
N GLU A 35 1.58 9.67 8.64
CA GLU A 35 1.80 10.35 7.38
C GLU A 35 3.23 10.10 6.93
N GLY A 36 3.45 10.12 5.62
CA GLY A 36 4.78 9.92 5.08
C GLY A 36 4.86 10.25 3.60
N VAL A 37 5.98 9.87 3.01
CA VAL A 37 6.26 10.06 1.58
C VAL A 37 6.78 8.75 1.03
N PHE A 38 6.22 8.30 -0.09
CA PHE A 38 6.61 7.07 -0.78
C PHE A 38 6.86 7.39 -2.24
N ALA A 39 8.11 7.28 -2.67
CA ALA A 39 8.53 7.61 -4.05
C ALA A 39 8.09 9.02 -4.45
N GLY A 40 8.21 9.98 -3.52
CA GLY A 40 7.81 11.36 -3.76
C GLY A 40 6.31 11.65 -3.63
N ILE A 41 5.52 10.64 -3.29
CA ILE A 41 4.06 10.77 -3.16
C ILE A 41 3.70 10.87 -1.68
N ASN A 42 2.98 11.93 -1.31
CA ASN A 42 2.50 12.09 0.06
C ASN A 42 1.40 11.07 0.34
N TYR A 43 1.40 10.48 1.53
CA TYR A 43 0.35 9.55 1.91
C TYR A 43 -0.01 9.65 3.38
N ILE A 44 -1.21 9.18 3.69
CA ILE A 44 -1.74 9.06 5.04
C ILE A 44 -2.15 7.59 5.22
N SER A 45 -1.77 6.99 6.34
CA SER A 45 -2.17 5.61 6.68
C SER A 45 -3.10 5.65 7.88
N VAL A 46 -4.28 5.08 7.74
CA VAL A 46 -5.24 4.91 8.83
C VAL A 46 -5.06 3.50 9.37
N MET A 47 -4.75 3.36 10.65
CA MET A 47 -4.26 2.12 11.23
C MET A 47 -5.06 1.69 12.46
N ARG A 48 -5.05 0.39 12.72
CA ARG A 48 -5.61 -0.20 13.92
C ARG A 48 -4.80 -1.44 14.28
N ASP A 49 -4.39 -1.54 15.55
CA ASP A 49 -3.62 -2.68 16.07
C ASP A 49 -2.35 -2.95 15.28
N GLY A 50 -1.67 -1.88 14.84
CA GLY A 50 -0.44 -1.99 14.07
C GLY A 50 -0.64 -2.31 12.60
N GLU A 51 -1.88 -2.47 12.13
CA GLU A 51 -2.21 -2.83 10.76
C GLU A 51 -2.77 -1.61 10.01
N THR A 52 -2.35 -1.42 8.77
CA THR A 52 -2.88 -0.36 7.91
C THR A 52 -4.21 -0.81 7.32
N LEU A 53 -5.27 -0.06 7.58
CA LEU A 53 -6.60 -0.35 7.06
C LEU A 53 -6.78 0.29 5.69
N VAL A 54 -6.33 1.53 5.54
CA VAL A 54 -6.38 2.24 4.26
C VAL A 54 -5.17 3.15 4.15
N ASN A 55 -4.58 3.18 2.94
CA ASN A 55 -3.57 4.15 2.55
C ASN A 55 -4.22 5.18 1.64
N ILE A 56 -4.00 6.45 1.92
CA ILE A 56 -4.53 7.56 1.13
C ILE A 56 -3.35 8.24 0.47
N PHE A 57 -3.23 8.12 -0.85
CA PHE A 57 -2.14 8.73 -1.62
C PHE A 57 -2.63 9.99 -2.30
N GLN A 58 -1.78 11.00 -2.36
CA GLN A 58 -2.12 12.27 -3.01
C GLN A 58 -1.98 12.16 -4.52
N LYS A 59 -3.06 12.49 -5.24
CA LYS A 59 -3.03 12.58 -6.69
C LYS A 59 -2.19 13.79 -7.09
N SER A 60 -1.25 13.58 -7.98
CA SER A 60 -0.39 14.65 -8.48
C SER A 60 0.13 14.28 -9.86
N GLU A 61 0.62 15.26 -10.58
CA GLU A 61 1.27 15.01 -11.87
C GLU A 61 2.48 14.11 -11.65
N GLY A 62 2.60 13.08 -12.45
CA GLY A 62 3.68 12.09 -12.33
C GLY A 62 3.40 10.97 -11.34
N ASN A 63 2.28 11.01 -10.61
CA ASN A 63 1.90 9.91 -9.73
C ASN A 63 1.22 8.82 -10.55
N PRO A 64 1.83 7.63 -10.69
CA PRO A 64 1.30 6.55 -11.53
C PRO A 64 0.23 5.69 -10.84
N LEU A 65 -0.11 5.97 -9.59
CA LEU A 65 -0.99 5.09 -8.81
C LEU A 65 -2.44 5.17 -9.31
N ALA A 66 -3.10 4.02 -9.34
CA ALA A 66 -4.51 3.94 -9.69
C ALA A 66 -5.38 4.62 -8.63
N ALA A 67 -6.62 4.96 -9.01
CA ALA A 67 -7.55 5.61 -8.10
C ALA A 67 -7.87 4.75 -6.88
N ILE A 68 -7.93 3.44 -7.06
CA ILE A 68 -8.20 2.49 -5.98
C ILE A 68 -7.50 1.17 -6.29
N PHE A 69 -6.88 0.56 -5.29
CA PHE A 69 -6.25 -0.75 -5.46
C PHE A 69 -6.11 -1.46 -4.12
N PRO A 70 -6.15 -2.81 -4.12
CA PRO A 70 -6.06 -3.58 -2.89
C PRO A 70 -4.62 -3.70 -2.39
N THR A 71 -4.50 -4.05 -1.13
CA THR A 71 -3.22 -4.41 -0.51
C THR A 71 -3.26 -5.89 -0.14
N LEU A 72 -2.21 -6.63 -0.50
CA LEU A 72 -2.03 -8.02 -0.11
C LEU A 72 -0.92 -8.11 0.93
N LYS A 73 -1.18 -8.83 2.00
CA LYS A 73 -0.16 -9.11 3.01
C LYS A 73 0.68 -10.30 2.53
N VAL A 74 1.99 -10.15 2.58
CA VAL A 74 2.95 -11.20 2.17
C VAL A 74 4.01 -11.36 3.26
N ASP A 75 4.68 -12.50 3.29
CA ASP A 75 5.72 -12.76 4.26
C ASP A 75 7.07 -12.13 3.88
N SER A 76 7.32 -11.94 2.59
CA SER A 76 8.54 -11.29 2.10
C SER A 76 8.24 -10.49 0.84
N VAL A 77 8.30 -9.17 0.94
CA VAL A 77 8.04 -8.30 -0.21
C VAL A 77 9.06 -8.54 -1.31
N SER A 78 10.35 -8.64 -0.98
CA SER A 78 11.38 -8.85 -2.00
C SER A 78 11.19 -10.18 -2.75
N ALA A 79 10.81 -11.24 -2.04
CA ALA A 79 10.55 -12.54 -2.66
C ALA A 79 9.33 -12.47 -3.58
N TYR A 80 8.29 -11.76 -3.16
CA TYR A 80 7.07 -11.61 -3.97
C TYR A 80 7.29 -10.68 -5.15
N GLU A 81 8.15 -9.67 -5.05
CA GLU A 81 8.53 -8.87 -6.23
C GLU A 81 9.09 -9.77 -7.33
N GLU A 82 9.98 -10.68 -6.98
CA GLU A 82 10.56 -11.62 -7.96
C GLU A 82 9.52 -12.61 -8.47
N LYS A 83 8.69 -13.14 -7.60
CA LYS A 83 7.64 -14.07 -7.98
C LYS A 83 6.65 -13.43 -8.96
N ILE A 84 6.24 -12.18 -8.71
CA ILE A 84 5.32 -11.44 -9.58
C ILE A 84 5.91 -11.26 -10.97
N LYS A 85 7.19 -10.89 -11.04
CA LYS A 85 7.88 -10.78 -12.35
C LYS A 85 7.89 -12.10 -13.09
N GLY A 86 8.15 -13.19 -12.39
CA GLY A 86 8.15 -14.53 -12.97
C GLY A 86 6.78 -14.99 -13.46
N LEU A 87 5.71 -14.43 -12.91
CA LEU A 87 4.34 -14.75 -13.31
C LEU A 87 3.80 -13.85 -14.44
N GLY A 88 4.63 -12.96 -14.96
CA GLY A 88 4.24 -12.06 -16.05
C GLY A 88 3.73 -10.71 -15.62
N GLY A 89 3.73 -10.43 -14.33
CA GLY A 89 3.42 -9.10 -13.80
C GLY A 89 4.66 -8.23 -13.77
N SER A 90 4.54 -7.08 -13.11
CA SER A 90 5.67 -6.16 -12.97
C SER A 90 5.60 -5.43 -11.63
N VAL A 91 6.70 -4.78 -11.26
CA VAL A 91 6.78 -3.97 -10.06
C VAL A 91 6.78 -2.52 -10.50
N LEU A 92 5.74 -1.78 -10.13
CA LEU A 92 5.59 -0.38 -10.50
C LEU A 92 6.44 0.52 -9.61
N ILE A 93 6.35 0.35 -8.30
CA ILE A 93 7.17 1.06 -7.33
C ILE A 93 7.78 0.02 -6.39
N PRO A 94 9.09 -0.21 -6.46
CA PRO A 94 9.71 -1.25 -5.66
C PRO A 94 9.83 -0.88 -4.19
N SER A 95 9.99 -1.88 -3.34
CA SER A 95 10.11 -1.71 -1.90
C SER A 95 11.35 -0.90 -1.50
N SER A 96 12.34 -0.79 -2.38
CA SER A 96 13.51 0.06 -2.14
C SER A 96 13.14 1.54 -1.97
N HIS A 97 11.98 1.96 -2.44
CA HIS A 97 11.47 3.33 -2.27
C HIS A 97 10.65 3.51 -1.00
N CYS A 98 10.36 2.41 -0.28
CA CYS A 98 9.56 2.46 0.93
C CYS A 98 10.35 3.11 2.07
N PRO A 99 9.77 4.12 2.76
CA PRO A 99 10.45 4.75 3.90
C PRO A 99 10.49 3.87 5.15
N CYS A 100 9.67 2.82 5.18
CA CYS A 100 9.54 1.95 6.34
C CYS A 100 10.34 0.66 6.15
N THR A 101 11.39 0.49 6.95
CA THR A 101 12.24 -0.70 6.86
C THR A 101 11.66 -1.89 7.63
N GLN A 102 10.74 -1.64 8.59
CA GLN A 102 10.17 -2.72 9.42
C GLN A 102 8.98 -3.40 8.78
N ALA A 103 8.27 -2.68 7.93
CA ALA A 103 7.09 -3.19 7.24
C ALA A 103 7.12 -2.70 5.79
N PRO A 104 8.07 -3.19 4.98
CA PRO A 104 8.22 -2.71 3.62
C PRO A 104 7.01 -3.05 2.76
N PHE A 105 6.77 -2.21 1.75
CA PHE A 105 5.70 -2.42 0.80
C PHE A 105 6.15 -1.99 -0.59
N ALA A 106 5.47 -2.52 -1.60
CA ALA A 106 5.71 -2.21 -3.00
C ALA A 106 4.39 -2.18 -3.74
N VAL A 107 4.33 -1.45 -4.85
CA VAL A 107 3.16 -1.44 -5.72
C VAL A 107 3.50 -2.23 -6.97
N CYS A 108 2.66 -3.19 -7.29
CA CYS A 108 2.86 -4.13 -8.39
C CYS A 108 1.70 -4.05 -9.37
N VAL A 109 1.89 -4.70 -10.52
CA VAL A 109 0.89 -4.72 -11.60
C VAL A 109 0.74 -6.18 -12.03
N ASP A 110 -0.52 -6.63 -12.16
CA ASP A 110 -0.79 -7.98 -12.63
C ASP A 110 -0.68 -8.08 -14.15
N VAL A 111 -0.94 -9.27 -14.70
CA VAL A 111 -0.81 -9.53 -16.13
C VAL A 111 -1.77 -8.72 -16.99
N SER A 112 -2.83 -8.17 -16.39
CA SER A 112 -3.84 -7.39 -17.08
C SER A 112 -3.72 -5.87 -16.86
N GLY A 113 -2.68 -5.44 -16.14
CA GLY A 113 -2.44 -4.02 -15.88
C GLY A 113 -3.09 -3.50 -14.61
N ASN A 114 -3.66 -4.36 -13.78
CA ASN A 114 -4.29 -3.93 -12.53
C ASN A 114 -3.24 -3.77 -11.43
N GLN A 115 -3.32 -2.67 -10.71
CA GLN A 115 -2.38 -2.38 -9.64
C GLN A 115 -2.82 -3.00 -8.32
N PHE A 116 -1.84 -3.41 -7.52
CA PHE A 116 -2.05 -3.87 -6.16
C PHE A 116 -0.78 -3.62 -5.35
N MET A 117 -0.96 -3.45 -4.05
CA MET A 117 0.17 -3.29 -3.14
C MET A 117 0.47 -4.63 -2.48
N ILE A 118 1.75 -4.94 -2.29
CA ILE A 118 2.17 -6.02 -1.41
C ILE A 118 2.86 -5.41 -0.20
N LYS A 119 2.61 -5.94 0.98
CA LYS A 119 3.12 -5.39 2.22
C LYS A 119 3.44 -6.50 3.21
N GLN A 120 4.59 -6.39 3.88
CA GLN A 120 4.91 -7.26 5.00
C GLN A 120 4.20 -6.74 6.23
N PRO A 121 3.69 -7.64 7.09
CA PRO A 121 3.22 -7.22 8.39
C PRO A 121 4.38 -6.64 9.19
N LYS A 122 4.06 -5.76 10.14
CA LYS A 122 5.07 -5.15 10.98
C LYS A 122 5.89 -6.25 11.65
N GLY A 123 7.21 -6.17 11.51
CA GLY A 123 8.12 -7.17 12.03
C GLY A 123 8.05 -7.30 13.54
N ASN A 124 8.34 -8.48 14.00
CA ASN A 124 8.43 -8.78 15.42
C ASN A 124 9.79 -8.39 15.95
#